data_f86ab1a8ffa183ba978b318a1f1ff1e3
#
_entry.id   f86ab1a8ffa183ba978b318a1f1ff1e3
#
_cell.length_a   1.000
_cell.length_b   1.000
_cell.length_c   1.000
_cell.angle_alpha   90.00
_cell.angle_beta   90.00
_cell.angle_gamma   90.00
#
_symmetry.space_group_name_H-M   'P 1'
#
loop_
_entity.id
_entity.type
_entity.pdbx_description
1 polymer ?
#
loop_
_entity_poly.entity_id
_entity_poly.type
_entity_poly.pdbx_seq_one_letter_code
_entity_poly.pdbx_strand_id
1 'polypeptide(L)'
;MNTVTSNIEWTVCHPRSLLESISSGKITLIMEWQLYIELVTSYDVNRRVNIKDVNIWIRQIGPTSFNSLVNTKYKIYAQKGPIQEDIAKSAYKFENQERLDLLLIHWTNWLIITICCKVEIDCYNSNDNLQNTYVNMLNDEIFADCVFKIGDEIIKTHKCILAKNSKVFHKMFEQNGMTEAQNASFKLIRTEISLKTGEVILTDTTPECVRAMLEFFYTGMVSDDKMKDHVDDIFVIAHKYEVEMLKYLCERFMSCNINDENIVKYCGIINLYGAPTLEKACIDYIRVNGKSFLKSKEWEEIKNNYSDLIPRFMEAIVEKLDNPCYF
;
A
#
# COMPACT_ATOMS: atom_id res chain seq x y z
N MET A 1 19.60 0.94 -2.64
CA MET A 1 19.68 0.60 -1.20
C MET A 1 19.24 1.83 -0.42
N ASN A 2 18.12 1.78 0.24
CA ASN A 2 17.61 2.91 1.02
C ASN A 2 17.94 2.68 2.50
N THR A 3 18.58 3.66 3.15
CA THR A 3 18.79 3.60 4.59
C THR A 3 17.63 4.27 5.30
N VAL A 4 16.94 3.53 6.13
CA VAL A 4 15.86 4.04 6.99
C VAL A 4 16.41 4.18 8.40
N THR A 5 16.16 5.33 9.02
CA THR A 5 16.61 5.64 10.38
C THR A 5 15.42 5.78 11.31
N SER A 6 15.48 5.12 12.47
CA SER A 6 14.54 5.33 13.57
C SER A 6 15.29 5.64 14.85
N ASN A 7 14.69 6.53 15.66
CA ASN A 7 15.19 6.88 16.97
C ASN A 7 14.12 6.53 18.01
N ILE A 8 14.54 5.97 19.12
CA ILE A 8 13.70 5.76 20.30
C ILE A 8 14.36 6.39 21.50
N GLU A 9 13.57 7.07 22.32
CA GLU A 9 13.96 7.55 23.63
C GLU A 9 13.12 6.83 24.69
N TRP A 10 13.78 6.24 25.66
CA TRP A 10 13.13 5.49 26.70
C TRP A 10 13.67 5.87 28.07
N THR A 11 12.84 6.54 28.87
CA THR A 11 13.20 6.95 30.21
C THR A 11 12.86 5.85 31.21
N VAL A 12 13.87 5.41 31.94
CA VAL A 12 13.76 4.39 32.97
C VAL A 12 14.05 5.03 34.34
N CYS A 13 13.09 4.91 35.24
CA CYS A 13 13.24 5.38 36.64
C CYS A 13 13.71 4.23 37.53
N HIS A 14 14.66 4.51 38.40
CA HIS A 14 15.16 3.55 39.40
C HIS A 14 15.58 2.19 38.82
N PRO A 15 16.47 2.12 37.83
CA PRO A 15 16.82 0.85 37.17
C PRO A 15 17.36 -0.21 38.13
N ARG A 16 17.89 0.17 39.29
CA ARG A 16 18.36 -0.76 40.33
C ARG A 16 17.26 -1.42 41.17
N SER A 17 16.03 -0.93 41.11
CA SER A 17 14.87 -1.50 41.82
C SER A 17 14.05 -2.45 40.92
N LEU A 18 14.48 -2.72 39.71
CA LEU A 18 13.81 -3.66 38.83
C LEU A 18 13.90 -5.07 39.44
N LEU A 19 12.77 -5.74 39.52
CA LEU A 19 12.68 -7.15 39.95
C LEU A 19 12.76 -8.10 38.74
N GLU A 20 12.39 -7.60 37.59
CA GLU A 20 12.33 -8.35 36.33
C GLU A 20 12.88 -7.50 35.16
N SER A 21 13.13 -8.14 34.04
CA SER A 21 13.46 -7.43 32.78
C SER A 21 12.30 -6.58 32.33
N ILE A 22 12.57 -5.37 31.89
CA ILE A 22 11.58 -4.48 31.28
C ILE A 22 11.95 -4.20 29.83
N SER A 23 10.95 -3.88 29.02
CA SER A 23 11.15 -3.58 27.60
C SER A 23 10.59 -2.21 27.23
N SER A 24 11.20 -1.60 26.24
CA SER A 24 10.71 -0.37 25.62
C SER A 24 9.43 -0.60 24.81
N GLY A 25 8.85 0.47 24.30
CA GLY A 25 7.95 0.39 23.15
C GLY A 25 8.66 -0.18 21.91
N LYS A 26 7.88 -0.66 20.97
CA LYS A 26 8.40 -1.20 19.70
C LYS A 26 8.95 -0.08 18.82
N ILE A 27 10.08 -0.35 18.17
CA ILE A 27 10.60 0.43 17.09
C ILE A 27 10.11 -0.23 15.80
N THR A 28 9.10 0.35 15.16
CA THR A 28 8.54 -0.22 13.92
C THR A 28 9.08 0.53 12.72
N LEU A 29 9.76 -0.22 11.89
CA LEU A 29 10.18 0.17 10.54
C LEU A 29 9.67 -0.91 9.58
N ILE A 30 10.53 -1.43 8.73
CA ILE A 30 10.29 -2.66 7.96
C ILE A 30 10.38 -3.89 8.87
N MET A 31 11.19 -3.79 9.94
CA MET A 31 11.29 -4.77 11.01
C MET A 31 10.95 -4.14 12.35
N GLU A 32 10.45 -4.95 13.27
CA GLU A 32 10.16 -4.53 14.63
C GLU A 32 11.31 -4.88 15.56
N TRP A 33 11.76 -3.88 16.31
CA TRP A 33 12.81 -4.00 17.30
C TRP A 33 12.31 -3.53 18.67
N GLN A 34 12.91 -4.07 19.73
CA GLN A 34 12.61 -3.67 21.09
C GLN A 34 13.87 -3.64 21.92
N LEU A 35 14.02 -2.61 22.76
CA LEU A 35 15.07 -2.52 23.76
C LEU A 35 14.60 -3.23 25.03
N TYR A 36 15.53 -3.91 25.68
CA TYR A 36 15.32 -4.58 26.95
C TYR A 36 16.36 -4.14 27.98
N ILE A 37 15.95 -4.09 29.22
CA ILE A 37 16.81 -3.88 30.39
C ILE A 37 16.62 -5.03 31.36
N GLU A 38 17.71 -5.61 31.81
CA GLU A 38 17.74 -6.71 32.77
C GLU A 38 18.76 -6.39 33.84
N LEU A 39 18.41 -6.69 35.11
CA LEU A 39 19.35 -6.64 36.21
C LEU A 39 20.12 -7.94 36.26
N VAL A 40 21.44 -7.84 36.22
CA VAL A 40 22.35 -8.96 36.40
C VAL A 40 23.08 -8.77 37.73
N THR A 41 22.99 -9.76 38.61
CA THR A 41 23.72 -9.76 39.86
C THR A 41 24.97 -10.62 39.71
N SER A 42 26.13 -10.01 39.77
CA SER A 42 27.42 -10.69 39.76
C SER A 42 28.10 -10.60 41.15
N TYR A 43 28.89 -11.60 41.48
CA TYR A 43 29.65 -11.58 42.73
C TYR A 43 31.12 -11.21 42.45
N ASP A 44 31.53 -10.06 42.99
CA ASP A 44 32.94 -9.65 42.89
C ASP A 44 33.76 -10.40 43.97
N VAL A 45 34.53 -11.35 43.53
CA VAL A 45 35.37 -12.20 44.43
C VAL A 45 36.43 -11.36 45.15
N ASN A 46 36.94 -10.31 44.54
CA ASN A 46 37.99 -9.48 45.11
C ASN A 46 37.46 -8.54 46.19
N ARG A 47 36.26 -8.02 46.01
CA ARG A 47 35.60 -7.11 46.95
C ARG A 47 34.64 -7.83 47.91
N ARG A 48 34.35 -9.10 47.68
CA ARG A 48 33.41 -9.95 48.45
C ARG A 48 32.02 -9.33 48.58
N VAL A 49 31.54 -8.68 47.51
CA VAL A 49 30.23 -8.04 47.47
C VAL A 49 29.47 -8.42 46.21
N ASN A 50 28.16 -8.46 46.31
CA ASN A 50 27.30 -8.58 45.15
C ASN A 50 27.25 -7.24 44.42
N ILE A 51 27.61 -7.23 43.17
CA ILE A 51 27.48 -6.09 42.27
C ILE A 51 26.20 -6.29 41.45
N LYS A 52 25.37 -5.25 41.44
CA LYS A 52 24.18 -5.20 40.56
C LYS A 52 24.54 -4.39 39.30
N ASP A 53 24.60 -5.05 38.22
CA ASP A 53 24.84 -4.47 36.91
C ASP A 53 23.53 -4.45 36.11
N VAL A 54 23.45 -3.56 35.13
CA VAL A 54 22.31 -3.45 34.23
C VAL A 54 22.77 -3.87 32.83
N ASN A 55 22.14 -4.91 32.32
CA ASN A 55 22.35 -5.35 30.95
C ASN A 55 21.28 -4.73 30.06
N ILE A 56 21.73 -4.07 28.99
CA ILE A 56 20.84 -3.46 27.99
C ILE A 56 21.08 -4.18 26.67
N TRP A 57 20.00 -4.61 26.04
CA TRP A 57 20.09 -5.31 24.78
C TRP A 57 18.92 -4.97 23.87
N ILE A 58 19.13 -5.15 22.56
CA ILE A 58 18.12 -4.96 21.52
C ILE A 58 17.76 -6.32 20.92
N ARG A 59 16.47 -6.55 20.72
CA ARG A 59 15.96 -7.76 20.11
C ARG A 59 15.08 -7.43 18.92
N GLN A 60 15.24 -8.18 17.85
CA GLN A 60 14.30 -8.21 16.74
C GLN A 60 13.10 -9.08 17.13
N ILE A 61 11.88 -8.55 16.96
CA ILE A 61 10.64 -9.24 17.33
C ILE A 61 9.70 -9.52 16.15
N GLY A 62 9.98 -9.01 14.97
CA GLY A 62 9.19 -9.31 13.76
C GLY A 62 9.51 -8.41 12.59
N PRO A 63 8.76 -8.53 11.49
CA PRO A 63 8.43 -9.82 10.90
C PRO A 63 9.65 -10.46 10.26
N THR A 64 9.77 -11.75 10.37
CA THR A 64 10.79 -12.53 9.65
C THR A 64 10.31 -12.76 8.21
N SER A 65 10.32 -11.73 7.38
CA SER A 65 10.11 -11.94 5.96
C SER A 65 11.43 -12.35 5.32
N PHE A 66 11.48 -13.55 4.77
CA PHE A 66 12.66 -14.14 4.12
C PHE A 66 13.21 -13.36 2.92
N ASN A 67 12.56 -12.26 2.51
CA ASN A 67 12.87 -11.52 1.29
C ASN A 67 13.60 -10.20 1.49
N SER A 68 13.90 -9.79 2.73
CA SER A 68 14.63 -8.55 2.97
C SER A 68 15.98 -8.85 3.62
N LEU A 69 17.06 -8.67 2.86
CA LEU A 69 18.39 -8.57 3.44
C LEU A 69 18.45 -7.26 4.22
N VAL A 70 18.40 -7.34 5.53
CA VAL A 70 18.41 -6.18 6.41
C VAL A 70 19.75 -6.10 7.12
N ASN A 71 20.55 -5.14 6.71
CA ASN A 71 21.74 -4.76 7.44
C ASN A 71 21.38 -3.68 8.45
N THR A 72 21.49 -3.98 9.72
CA THR A 72 21.15 -3.06 10.81
C THR A 72 22.41 -2.52 11.49
N LYS A 73 22.50 -1.20 11.59
CA LYS A 73 23.44 -0.51 12.47
C LYS A 73 22.66 0.09 13.62
N TYR A 74 23.22 0.06 14.81
CA TYR A 74 22.59 0.70 15.96
C TYR A 74 23.61 1.46 16.78
N LYS A 75 23.13 2.50 17.46
CA LYS A 75 23.85 3.22 18.51
C LYS A 75 22.91 3.38 19.69
N ILE A 76 23.36 2.92 20.86
CA ILE A 76 22.65 3.10 22.12
C ILE A 76 23.51 3.99 23.00
N TYR A 77 22.89 5.02 23.57
CA TYR A 77 23.56 5.95 24.48
C TYR A 77 22.62 6.34 25.60
N ALA A 78 23.19 6.65 26.75
CA ALA A 78 22.46 7.21 27.87
C ALA A 78 22.55 8.73 27.84
N GLN A 79 21.46 9.40 28.16
CA GLN A 79 21.41 10.85 28.27
C GLN A 79 21.01 11.29 29.67
N LYS A 80 21.78 12.20 30.24
CA LYS A 80 21.48 12.88 31.50
C LYS A 80 21.72 14.36 31.35
N GLY A 81 20.63 15.12 31.08
CA GLY A 81 20.75 16.53 30.75
C GLY A 81 21.64 16.72 29.53
N PRO A 82 22.68 17.57 29.58
CA PRO A 82 23.57 17.81 28.46
C PRO A 82 24.63 16.72 28.25
N ILE A 83 24.76 15.77 29.17
CA ILE A 83 25.78 14.71 29.14
C ILE A 83 25.20 13.51 28.40
N GLN A 84 25.89 13.11 27.33
CA GLN A 84 25.65 11.89 26.58
C GLN A 84 26.77 10.90 26.84
N GLU A 85 26.44 9.68 27.22
CA GLU A 85 27.39 8.59 27.40
C GLU A 85 27.03 7.45 26.45
N ASP A 86 27.93 7.12 25.53
CA ASP A 86 27.72 6.02 24.58
C ASP A 86 27.78 4.69 25.32
N ILE A 87 26.70 3.91 25.23
CA ILE A 87 26.57 2.60 25.86
C ILE A 87 27.10 1.52 24.91
N ALA A 88 26.57 1.51 23.69
CA ALA A 88 26.93 0.52 22.69
C ALA A 88 26.67 1.03 21.29
N LYS A 89 27.47 0.52 20.34
CA LYS A 89 27.23 0.68 18.91
C LYS A 89 27.63 -0.59 18.19
N SER A 90 26.95 -0.89 17.10
CA SER A 90 27.37 -2.00 16.25
C SER A 90 28.69 -1.68 15.60
N ALA A 91 29.66 -2.57 15.73
CA ALA A 91 30.93 -2.49 15.00
C ALA A 91 30.74 -2.95 13.53
N TYR A 92 29.78 -3.84 13.31
CA TYR A 92 29.48 -4.46 12.03
C TYR A 92 27.99 -4.32 11.73
N LYS A 93 27.63 -4.50 10.46
CA LYS A 93 26.23 -4.64 10.05
C LYS A 93 25.65 -5.90 10.69
N PHE A 94 24.47 -5.74 11.26
CA PHE A 94 23.75 -6.77 11.95
C PHE A 94 22.88 -7.56 10.95
N GLU A 95 23.13 -8.84 10.80
CA GLU A 95 22.38 -9.70 9.91
C GLU A 95 21.68 -10.81 10.70
N ASN A 96 20.35 -10.91 10.62
CA ASN A 96 19.54 -12.04 11.09
C ASN A 96 19.84 -12.58 12.51
N GLN A 97 20.16 -11.74 13.47
CA GLN A 97 20.33 -12.16 14.84
C GLN A 97 19.09 -11.78 15.67
N GLU A 98 18.62 -12.73 16.48
CA GLU A 98 17.44 -12.51 17.33
C GLU A 98 17.73 -11.62 18.54
N ARG A 99 18.95 -11.62 19.03
CA ARG A 99 19.39 -10.89 20.23
C ARG A 99 20.83 -10.44 20.09
N LEU A 100 21.09 -9.21 20.52
CA LEU A 100 22.44 -8.68 20.70
C LEU A 100 22.62 -8.30 22.15
N ASP A 101 23.50 -8.98 22.84
CA ASP A 101 23.88 -8.64 24.20
C ASP A 101 24.82 -7.43 24.16
N LEU A 102 24.38 -6.39 24.85
CA LEU A 102 25.08 -5.13 24.96
C LEU A 102 25.61 -5.00 26.37
N LEU A 103 26.83 -4.64 26.46
CA LEU A 103 27.67 -4.40 27.63
C LEU A 103 26.97 -4.25 29.00
N LEU A 104 27.55 -4.91 29.98
CA LEU A 104 27.37 -4.66 31.42
C LEU A 104 27.84 -3.25 31.76
N ILE A 105 26.94 -2.40 32.25
CA ILE A 105 27.26 -1.06 32.70
C ILE A 105 27.35 -1.06 34.20
N HIS A 106 28.52 -0.68 34.74
CA HIS A 106 28.68 -0.37 36.15
C HIS A 106 27.97 0.96 36.46
N TRP A 107 26.70 0.87 36.86
CA TRP A 107 25.91 2.04 37.21
C TRP A 107 26.05 2.44 38.65
N THR A 108 26.83 3.47 38.88
CA THR A 108 27.13 3.83 40.25
C THR A 108 26.09 4.74 40.91
N ASN A 109 25.35 5.64 40.22
CA ASN A 109 24.51 6.63 40.94
C ASN A 109 23.32 7.27 40.20
N TRP A 110 22.70 6.60 39.24
CA TRP A 110 21.63 7.25 38.48
C TRP A 110 20.24 6.79 38.96
N LEU A 111 19.40 7.76 39.38
CA LEU A 111 18.02 7.52 39.78
C LEU A 111 17.07 7.47 38.58
N ILE A 112 17.36 8.26 37.55
CA ILE A 112 16.60 8.37 36.31
C ILE A 112 17.59 8.37 35.17
N ILE A 113 17.31 7.60 34.13
CA ILE A 113 18.12 7.53 32.93
C ILE A 113 17.21 7.54 31.70
N THR A 114 17.59 8.31 30.69
CA THR A 114 17.01 8.23 29.37
C THR A 114 17.97 7.45 28.47
N ILE A 115 17.52 6.33 27.97
CA ILE A 115 18.22 5.50 27.01
C ILE A 115 17.73 5.87 25.64
N CYS A 116 18.64 6.30 24.79
CA CYS A 116 18.35 6.62 23.40
C CYS A 116 18.95 5.55 22.52
N CYS A 117 18.17 5.05 21.60
CA CYS A 117 18.64 4.09 20.60
C CYS A 117 18.36 4.63 19.21
N LYS A 118 19.42 4.78 18.42
CA LYS A 118 19.34 5.06 16.99
C LYS A 118 19.55 3.76 16.24
N VAL A 119 18.59 3.37 15.42
CA VAL A 119 18.69 2.20 14.54
C VAL A 119 18.67 2.68 13.10
N GLU A 120 19.67 2.29 12.33
CA GLU A 120 19.78 2.52 10.90
C GLU A 120 19.71 1.17 10.19
N ILE A 121 18.78 1.04 9.26
CA ILE A 121 18.54 -0.20 8.52
C ILE A 121 18.78 0.09 7.05
N ASP A 122 19.72 -0.62 6.44
CA ASP A 122 19.88 -0.62 5.00
C ASP A 122 18.95 -1.68 4.42
N CYS A 123 17.85 -1.24 3.83
CA CYS A 123 16.85 -2.12 3.27
C CYS A 123 17.10 -2.35 1.77
N TYR A 124 17.25 -3.60 1.39
CA TYR A 124 17.04 -4.02 0.03
C TYR A 124 15.62 -4.57 -0.04
N ASN A 125 14.68 -3.73 -0.45
CA ASN A 125 13.35 -4.20 -0.77
C ASN A 125 13.38 -4.74 -2.20
N SER A 126 13.33 -6.05 -2.33
CA SER A 126 13.31 -6.71 -3.65
C SER A 126 12.07 -6.29 -4.46
N ASN A 127 10.94 -6.04 -3.78
CA ASN A 127 9.72 -5.60 -4.43
C ASN A 127 9.84 -4.18 -4.98
N ASP A 128 10.38 -3.22 -4.18
CA ASP A 128 10.59 -1.84 -4.65
C ASP A 128 11.59 -1.80 -5.81
N ASN A 129 12.65 -2.62 -5.75
CA ASN A 129 13.61 -2.68 -6.83
C ASN A 129 13.01 -3.25 -8.11
N LEU A 130 12.18 -4.30 -8.00
CA LEU A 130 11.46 -4.88 -9.13
C LEU A 130 10.46 -3.88 -9.72
N GLN A 131 9.65 -3.22 -8.89
CA GLN A 131 8.73 -2.18 -9.33
C GLN A 131 9.46 -1.04 -10.04
N ASN A 132 10.55 -0.52 -9.47
CA ASN A 132 11.38 0.51 -10.11
C ASN A 132 11.95 0.05 -11.44
N THR A 133 12.35 -1.22 -11.56
CA THR A 133 12.83 -1.79 -12.82
C THR A 133 11.73 -1.76 -13.89
N TYR A 134 10.50 -2.14 -13.55
CA TYR A 134 9.37 -2.09 -14.49
C TYR A 134 8.95 -0.66 -14.82
N VAL A 135 8.95 0.25 -13.84
CA VAL A 135 8.69 1.69 -14.09
C VAL A 135 9.72 2.26 -15.07
N ASN A 136 11.01 1.96 -14.85
CA ASN A 136 12.06 2.40 -15.75
C ASN A 136 11.90 1.79 -17.16
N MET A 137 11.53 0.50 -17.25
CA MET A 137 11.26 -0.16 -18.52
C MET A 137 10.14 0.57 -19.32
N LEU A 138 9.09 1.03 -18.64
CA LEU A 138 8.03 1.83 -19.27
C LEU A 138 8.52 3.21 -19.68
N ASN A 139 9.24 3.92 -18.81
CA ASN A 139 9.67 5.29 -19.02
C ASN A 139 10.79 5.39 -20.09
N ASP A 140 11.72 4.45 -20.09
CA ASP A 140 12.85 4.41 -21.01
C ASP A 140 12.47 3.79 -22.36
N GLU A 141 11.25 3.24 -22.49
CA GLU A 141 10.72 2.60 -23.70
C GLU A 141 11.62 1.48 -24.28
N ILE A 142 12.47 0.88 -23.43
CA ILE A 142 13.46 -0.13 -23.83
C ILE A 142 12.74 -1.38 -24.35
N PHE A 143 13.04 -1.76 -25.59
CA PHE A 143 12.41 -2.90 -26.27
C PHE A 143 10.89 -2.83 -26.42
N ALA A 144 10.30 -1.62 -26.41
CA ALA A 144 8.88 -1.45 -26.67
C ALA A 144 8.51 -1.99 -28.05
N ASP A 145 7.52 -2.89 -28.10
CA ASP A 145 7.04 -3.58 -29.30
C ASP A 145 5.55 -3.34 -29.58
N CYS A 146 4.94 -2.42 -28.84
CA CYS A 146 3.57 -1.97 -28.99
C CYS A 146 3.48 -0.44 -28.83
N VAL A 147 2.58 0.16 -29.59
CA VAL A 147 2.36 1.61 -29.59
C VAL A 147 0.87 1.90 -29.44
N PHE A 148 0.49 2.66 -28.42
CA PHE A 148 -0.84 3.25 -28.31
C PHE A 148 -0.86 4.62 -28.98
N LYS A 149 -1.85 4.85 -29.84
CA LYS A 149 -2.17 6.15 -30.44
C LYS A 149 -3.51 6.64 -29.87
N ILE A 150 -3.47 7.78 -29.20
CA ILE A 150 -4.62 8.39 -28.52
C ILE A 150 -4.68 9.85 -28.97
N GLY A 151 -5.49 10.15 -29.99
CA GLY A 151 -5.43 11.43 -30.68
C GLY A 151 -4.03 11.67 -31.25
N ASP A 152 -3.38 12.76 -30.86
CA ASP A 152 -2.03 13.12 -31.29
C ASP A 152 -0.93 12.52 -30.39
N GLU A 153 -1.30 11.91 -29.25
CA GLU A 153 -0.33 11.30 -28.35
C GLU A 153 0.04 9.87 -28.74
N ILE A 154 1.32 9.56 -28.51
CA ILE A 154 1.92 8.25 -28.74
C ILE A 154 2.51 7.75 -27.44
N ILE A 155 2.09 6.56 -27.00
CA ILE A 155 2.62 5.90 -25.80
C ILE A 155 3.17 4.54 -26.21
N LYS A 156 4.48 4.33 -26.00
CA LYS A 156 5.12 3.05 -26.28
C LYS A 156 5.03 2.13 -25.07
N THR A 157 4.86 0.84 -25.32
CA THR A 157 4.66 -0.17 -24.29
C THR A 157 5.07 -1.56 -24.79
N HIS A 158 4.81 -2.60 -23.99
CA HIS A 158 5.27 -3.95 -24.28
C HIS A 158 4.08 -4.92 -24.37
N LYS A 159 3.96 -5.63 -25.49
CA LYS A 159 2.87 -6.61 -25.74
C LYS A 159 2.78 -7.66 -24.65
N CYS A 160 3.92 -8.16 -24.15
CA CYS A 160 3.93 -9.17 -23.10
C CYS A 160 3.31 -8.67 -21.80
N ILE A 161 3.54 -7.41 -21.41
CA ILE A 161 2.94 -6.78 -20.24
C ILE A 161 1.43 -6.58 -20.45
N LEU A 162 1.03 -6.07 -21.60
CA LEU A 162 -0.38 -5.87 -21.94
C LEU A 162 -1.14 -7.21 -21.93
N ALA A 163 -0.63 -8.22 -22.63
CA ALA A 163 -1.25 -9.53 -22.74
C ALA A 163 -1.36 -10.27 -21.41
N LYS A 164 -0.38 -10.06 -20.50
CA LYS A 164 -0.41 -10.70 -19.18
C LYS A 164 -1.46 -10.09 -18.26
N ASN A 165 -1.71 -8.80 -18.38
CA ASN A 165 -2.60 -8.05 -17.48
C ASN A 165 -4.04 -7.91 -18.02
N SER A 166 -4.29 -8.16 -19.32
CA SER A 166 -5.59 -8.03 -19.96
C SER A 166 -5.88 -9.19 -20.89
N LYS A 167 -7.00 -9.85 -20.65
CA LYS A 167 -7.50 -10.93 -21.54
C LYS A 167 -7.84 -10.39 -22.94
N VAL A 168 -8.27 -9.15 -23.02
CA VAL A 168 -8.57 -8.50 -24.30
C VAL A 168 -7.30 -8.30 -25.09
N PHE A 169 -6.25 -7.71 -24.52
CA PHE A 169 -4.96 -7.55 -25.21
C PHE A 169 -4.33 -8.92 -25.53
N HIS A 170 -4.44 -9.89 -24.64
CA HIS A 170 -3.94 -11.24 -24.91
C HIS A 170 -4.54 -11.81 -26.19
N LYS A 171 -5.88 -11.85 -26.29
CA LYS A 171 -6.59 -12.32 -27.48
C LYS A 171 -6.25 -11.50 -28.73
N MET A 172 -6.11 -10.18 -28.59
CA MET A 172 -5.74 -9.30 -29.69
C MET A 172 -4.37 -9.66 -30.29
N PHE A 173 -3.39 -10.00 -29.47
CA PHE A 173 -2.04 -10.34 -29.92
C PHE A 173 -1.89 -11.80 -30.38
N GLU A 174 -2.69 -12.73 -29.85
CA GLU A 174 -2.71 -14.13 -30.31
C GLU A 174 -3.23 -14.28 -31.76
N GLN A 175 -4.15 -13.40 -32.18
CA GLN A 175 -4.83 -13.51 -33.46
C GLN A 175 -3.98 -13.07 -34.67
N ASN A 176 -2.68 -12.91 -34.53
CA ASN A 176 -1.75 -12.52 -35.59
C ASN A 176 -1.76 -13.41 -36.87
N GLY A 177 -2.66 -14.40 -36.98
CA GLY A 177 -2.80 -15.29 -38.11
C GLY A 177 -4.24 -15.57 -38.59
N MET A 178 -5.27 -15.00 -37.96
CA MET A 178 -6.67 -15.24 -38.34
C MET A 178 -7.26 -14.11 -39.22
N THR A 179 -7.92 -14.54 -40.27
CA THR A 179 -8.54 -13.66 -41.28
C THR A 179 -9.70 -12.83 -40.70
N GLU A 180 -9.94 -11.65 -41.30
CA GLU A 180 -10.94 -10.62 -40.95
C GLU A 180 -12.38 -11.11 -40.67
N ALA A 181 -12.74 -12.33 -41.11
CA ALA A 181 -14.09 -12.88 -41.00
C ALA A 181 -14.48 -13.32 -39.56
N GLN A 182 -13.53 -13.51 -38.63
CA GLN A 182 -13.79 -13.95 -37.24
C GLN A 182 -13.83 -12.80 -36.21
N ASN A 183 -13.63 -11.57 -36.64
CA ASN A 183 -13.48 -10.40 -35.76
C ASN A 183 -14.82 -9.71 -35.36
N ALA A 184 -15.97 -10.39 -35.47
CA ALA A 184 -17.27 -9.80 -35.13
C ALA A 184 -17.37 -9.36 -33.65
N SER A 185 -16.68 -10.07 -32.74
CA SER A 185 -16.68 -9.72 -31.30
C SER A 185 -15.83 -8.49 -30.97
N PHE A 186 -14.84 -8.14 -31.81
CA PHE A 186 -13.96 -6.98 -31.60
C PHE A 186 -14.49 -5.69 -32.23
N LYS A 187 -15.49 -5.79 -33.12
CA LYS A 187 -16.15 -4.59 -33.71
C LYS A 187 -16.90 -3.74 -32.68
N LEU A 188 -17.23 -4.30 -31.50
CA LEU A 188 -17.85 -3.56 -30.39
C LEU A 188 -16.82 -2.73 -29.59
N ILE A 189 -15.54 -3.12 -29.63
CA ILE A 189 -14.46 -2.36 -29.03
C ILE A 189 -13.97 -1.41 -30.13
N ARG A 190 -14.23 -0.11 -30.03
CA ARG A 190 -13.75 0.93 -30.97
C ARG A 190 -12.22 1.07 -30.89
N THR A 191 -11.51 -0.01 -31.15
CA THR A 191 -10.06 -0.09 -31.12
C THR A 191 -9.61 -0.63 -32.47
N GLU A 192 -8.95 0.20 -33.26
CA GLU A 192 -8.33 -0.25 -34.52
C GLU A 192 -6.91 -0.71 -34.22
N ILE A 193 -6.58 -1.93 -34.65
CA ILE A 193 -5.25 -2.50 -34.49
C ILE A 193 -4.61 -2.68 -35.84
N SER A 194 -3.47 -2.04 -36.03
CA SER A 194 -2.59 -2.38 -37.13
C SER A 194 -1.63 -3.48 -36.65
N LEU A 195 -2.01 -4.73 -36.90
CA LEU A 195 -1.25 -5.92 -36.46
C LEU A 195 0.16 -5.99 -37.05
N LYS A 196 0.37 -5.38 -38.21
CA LYS A 196 1.69 -5.33 -38.89
C LYS A 196 2.67 -4.41 -38.20
N THR A 197 2.19 -3.31 -37.59
CA THR A 197 3.03 -2.26 -37.01
C THR A 197 3.07 -2.31 -35.45
N GLY A 198 2.24 -3.16 -34.80
CA GLY A 198 2.11 -3.18 -33.34
C GLY A 198 1.38 -1.93 -32.79
N GLU A 199 0.62 -1.24 -33.64
CA GLU A 199 -0.11 -0.04 -33.26
C GLU A 199 -1.52 -0.37 -32.82
N VAL A 200 -1.94 0.24 -31.69
CA VAL A 200 -3.29 0.13 -31.12
C VAL A 200 -3.86 1.54 -31.05
N ILE A 201 -4.90 1.83 -31.83
CA ILE A 201 -5.55 3.13 -31.87
C ILE A 201 -6.71 3.15 -30.89
N LEU A 202 -6.70 4.08 -29.95
CA LEU A 202 -7.70 4.28 -28.89
C LEU A 202 -8.41 5.62 -29.14
N THR A 203 -9.72 5.59 -29.42
CA THR A 203 -10.50 6.78 -29.76
C THR A 203 -11.48 7.23 -28.68
N ASP A 204 -11.71 6.39 -27.66
CA ASP A 204 -12.74 6.57 -26.64
C ASP A 204 -12.15 6.65 -25.22
N THR A 205 -10.93 7.08 -25.11
CA THR A 205 -10.24 7.27 -23.83
C THR A 205 -9.24 8.42 -23.92
N THR A 206 -8.76 8.88 -22.79
CA THR A 206 -7.74 9.94 -22.69
C THR A 206 -6.35 9.35 -22.48
N PRO A 207 -5.28 10.07 -22.83
CA PRO A 207 -3.91 9.65 -22.56
C PRO A 207 -3.65 9.40 -21.06
N GLU A 208 -4.27 10.20 -20.18
CA GLU A 208 -4.13 10.10 -18.73
C GLU A 208 -4.67 8.76 -18.21
N CYS A 209 -5.84 8.33 -18.68
CA CYS A 209 -6.44 7.05 -18.30
C CYS A 209 -5.61 5.86 -18.80
N VAL A 210 -5.05 5.96 -20.02
CA VAL A 210 -4.16 4.93 -20.56
C VAL A 210 -2.86 4.88 -19.74
N ARG A 211 -2.28 6.03 -19.40
CA ARG A 211 -1.08 6.10 -18.54
C ARG A 211 -1.35 5.52 -17.15
N ALA A 212 -2.55 5.73 -16.59
CA ALA A 212 -2.95 5.13 -15.30
C ALA A 212 -3.07 3.59 -15.40
N MET A 213 -3.69 3.09 -16.48
CA MET A 213 -3.78 1.64 -16.74
C MET A 213 -2.39 1.02 -16.93
N LEU A 214 -1.49 1.67 -17.68
CA LEU A 214 -0.11 1.21 -17.85
C LEU A 214 0.65 1.25 -16.52
N GLU A 215 0.55 2.32 -15.74
CA GLU A 215 1.15 2.40 -14.41
C GLU A 215 0.73 1.17 -13.59
N PHE A 216 -0.57 0.84 -13.58
CA PHE A 216 -1.06 -0.36 -12.91
C PHE A 216 -0.43 -1.66 -13.48
N PHE A 217 -0.30 -1.79 -14.79
CA PHE A 217 0.28 -2.99 -15.41
C PHE A 217 1.74 -3.23 -15.05
N TYR A 218 2.51 -2.16 -14.85
CA TYR A 218 3.92 -2.23 -14.54
C TYR A 218 4.24 -2.22 -13.04
N THR A 219 3.35 -1.66 -12.22
CA THR A 219 3.62 -1.47 -10.78
C THR A 219 2.65 -2.22 -9.87
N GLY A 220 1.48 -2.62 -10.36
CA GLY A 220 0.38 -3.14 -9.57
C GLY A 220 -0.43 -2.07 -8.82
N MET A 221 -0.11 -0.78 -9.02
CA MET A 221 -0.78 0.34 -8.35
C MET A 221 -1.05 1.48 -9.34
N VAL A 222 -1.93 2.39 -8.94
CA VAL A 222 -2.16 3.68 -9.59
C VAL A 222 -1.94 4.76 -8.55
N SER A 223 -1.28 5.85 -8.92
CA SER A 223 -1.03 6.98 -8.02
C SER A 223 -2.34 7.62 -7.55
N ASP A 224 -2.35 8.08 -6.29
CA ASP A 224 -3.53 8.67 -5.66
C ASP A 224 -4.07 9.90 -6.41
N ASP A 225 -3.19 10.69 -7.01
CA ASP A 225 -3.59 11.89 -7.76
C ASP A 225 -4.38 11.49 -9.01
N LYS A 226 -3.91 10.50 -9.78
CA LYS A 226 -4.65 9.99 -10.94
C LYS A 226 -5.99 9.35 -10.54
N MET A 227 -6.02 8.64 -9.40
CA MET A 227 -7.28 8.08 -8.89
C MET A 227 -8.27 9.17 -8.48
N LYS A 228 -7.82 10.28 -7.87
CA LYS A 228 -8.71 11.40 -7.50
C LYS A 228 -9.32 12.08 -8.73
N ASP A 229 -8.51 12.28 -9.75
CA ASP A 229 -8.91 13.09 -10.91
C ASP A 229 -9.70 12.29 -11.96
N HIS A 230 -9.43 10.97 -12.10
CA HIS A 230 -9.87 10.17 -13.24
C HIS A 230 -10.42 8.78 -12.88
N VAL A 231 -10.80 8.50 -11.62
CA VAL A 231 -11.16 7.14 -11.18
C VAL A 231 -12.28 6.51 -11.99
N ASP A 232 -13.28 7.28 -12.39
CA ASP A 232 -14.41 6.82 -13.17
C ASP A 232 -14.01 6.42 -14.61
N ASP A 233 -13.18 7.23 -15.27
CA ASP A 233 -12.67 6.93 -16.59
C ASP A 233 -11.67 5.77 -16.57
N ILE A 234 -10.83 5.67 -15.51
CA ILE A 234 -9.95 4.52 -15.27
C ILE A 234 -10.78 3.25 -15.04
N PHE A 235 -11.92 3.35 -14.34
CA PHE A 235 -12.84 2.23 -14.18
C PHE A 235 -13.40 1.75 -15.52
N VAL A 236 -13.83 2.68 -16.38
CA VAL A 236 -14.37 2.38 -17.71
C VAL A 236 -13.33 1.68 -18.58
N ILE A 237 -12.09 2.18 -18.62
CA ILE A 237 -11.02 1.53 -19.39
C ILE A 237 -10.65 0.16 -18.81
N ALA A 238 -10.64 0.02 -17.48
CA ALA A 238 -10.40 -1.26 -16.82
C ALA A 238 -11.49 -2.28 -17.13
N HIS A 239 -12.75 -1.86 -17.17
CA HIS A 239 -13.89 -2.70 -17.58
C HIS A 239 -13.76 -3.11 -19.05
N LYS A 240 -13.47 -2.16 -19.95
CA LYS A 240 -13.32 -2.40 -21.38
C LYS A 240 -12.24 -3.43 -21.71
N TYR A 241 -11.10 -3.37 -21.02
CA TYR A 241 -9.97 -4.28 -21.25
C TYR A 241 -9.93 -5.48 -20.30
N GLU A 242 -11.02 -5.76 -19.59
CA GLU A 242 -11.16 -6.87 -18.64
C GLU A 242 -10.01 -6.93 -17.63
N VAL A 243 -9.65 -5.78 -17.01
CA VAL A 243 -8.62 -5.67 -15.99
C VAL A 243 -9.29 -5.67 -14.61
N GLU A 244 -9.70 -6.85 -14.16
CA GLU A 244 -10.57 -7.02 -12.98
C GLU A 244 -9.98 -6.41 -11.70
N MET A 245 -8.66 -6.53 -11.48
CA MET A 245 -8.04 -5.97 -10.28
C MET A 245 -8.04 -4.44 -10.29
N LEU A 246 -7.78 -3.80 -11.44
CA LEU A 246 -7.84 -2.34 -11.58
C LEU A 246 -9.27 -1.86 -11.40
N LYS A 247 -10.25 -2.55 -11.99
CA LYS A 247 -11.67 -2.28 -11.79
C LYS A 247 -12.04 -2.31 -10.31
N TYR A 248 -11.62 -3.35 -9.58
CA TYR A 248 -11.83 -3.48 -8.14
C TYR A 248 -11.18 -2.33 -7.33
N LEU A 249 -9.97 -1.92 -7.68
CA LEU A 249 -9.29 -0.80 -7.01
C LEU A 249 -10.06 0.51 -7.22
N CYS A 250 -10.56 0.76 -8.44
CA CYS A 250 -11.41 1.92 -8.72
C CYS A 250 -12.71 1.89 -7.92
N GLU A 251 -13.40 0.74 -7.89
CA GLU A 251 -14.62 0.58 -7.08
C GLU A 251 -14.36 0.89 -5.60
N ARG A 252 -13.29 0.35 -5.04
CA ARG A 252 -12.91 0.63 -3.64
C ARG A 252 -12.63 2.11 -3.41
N PHE A 253 -11.87 2.74 -4.30
CA PHE A 253 -11.56 4.16 -4.18
C PHE A 253 -12.83 5.01 -4.22
N MET A 254 -13.72 4.79 -5.19
CA MET A 254 -15.01 5.45 -5.28
C MET A 254 -15.86 5.22 -4.05
N SER A 255 -15.91 3.97 -3.55
CA SER A 255 -16.69 3.60 -2.36
C SER A 255 -16.25 4.32 -1.08
N CYS A 256 -14.96 4.62 -0.96
CA CYS A 256 -14.42 5.37 0.19
C CYS A 256 -14.61 6.89 0.09
N ASN A 257 -14.98 7.41 -1.09
CA ASN A 257 -15.04 8.84 -1.37
C ASN A 257 -16.42 9.30 -1.85
N ILE A 258 -17.51 8.60 -1.46
CA ILE A 258 -18.88 8.97 -1.84
C ILE A 258 -19.31 10.24 -1.11
N ASN A 259 -19.88 11.17 -1.86
CA ASN A 259 -20.50 12.40 -1.37
C ASN A 259 -21.66 12.80 -2.27
N ASP A 260 -22.37 13.89 -1.92
CA ASP A 260 -23.55 14.37 -2.68
C ASP A 260 -23.18 14.75 -4.13
N GLU A 261 -21.96 15.23 -4.37
CA GLU A 261 -21.54 15.70 -5.71
C GLU A 261 -21.30 14.55 -6.69
N ASN A 262 -20.87 13.37 -6.20
CA ASN A 262 -20.45 12.27 -7.07
C ASN A 262 -21.41 11.05 -7.08
N ILE A 263 -22.33 10.94 -6.12
CA ILE A 263 -23.20 9.76 -5.98
C ILE A 263 -24.07 9.52 -7.24
N VAL A 264 -24.56 10.57 -7.89
CA VAL A 264 -25.37 10.44 -9.11
C VAL A 264 -24.53 9.83 -10.24
N LYS A 265 -23.30 10.31 -10.41
CA LYS A 265 -22.34 9.77 -11.39
C LYS A 265 -22.01 8.30 -11.11
N TYR A 266 -21.84 7.95 -9.83
CA TYR A 266 -21.56 6.58 -9.41
C TYR A 266 -22.77 5.65 -9.62
N CYS A 267 -23.99 6.12 -9.46
CA CYS A 267 -25.19 5.38 -9.88
C CYS A 267 -25.19 5.08 -11.38
N GLY A 268 -24.70 6.01 -12.20
CA GLY A 268 -24.50 5.78 -13.64
C GLY A 268 -23.53 4.64 -13.94
N ILE A 269 -22.41 4.59 -13.23
CA ILE A 269 -21.41 3.51 -13.33
C ILE A 269 -22.03 2.17 -12.93
N ILE A 270 -22.75 2.14 -11.79
CA ILE A 270 -23.43 0.92 -11.31
C ILE A 270 -24.42 0.41 -12.36
N ASN A 271 -25.22 1.31 -12.91
CA ASN A 271 -26.26 0.98 -13.89
C ASN A 271 -25.69 0.42 -15.20
N LEU A 272 -24.58 1.00 -15.68
CA LEU A 272 -23.98 0.62 -16.98
C LEU A 272 -23.06 -0.61 -16.90
N TYR A 273 -22.30 -0.74 -15.83
CA TYR A 273 -21.18 -1.69 -15.75
C TYR A 273 -21.34 -2.74 -14.64
N GLY A 274 -22.31 -2.58 -13.73
CA GLY A 274 -22.50 -3.49 -12.62
C GLY A 274 -21.31 -3.45 -11.65
N ALA A 275 -21.23 -2.48 -10.75
CA ALA A 275 -20.16 -2.30 -9.77
C ALA A 275 -20.67 -2.64 -8.35
N PRO A 276 -20.66 -3.91 -7.92
CA PRO A 276 -21.35 -4.35 -6.69
C PRO A 276 -20.76 -3.77 -5.41
N THR A 277 -19.44 -3.53 -5.35
CA THR A 277 -18.81 -2.91 -4.19
C THR A 277 -19.24 -1.45 -4.06
N LEU A 278 -19.28 -0.72 -5.17
CA LEU A 278 -19.71 0.66 -5.24
C LEU A 278 -21.21 0.78 -4.95
N GLU A 279 -22.05 -0.14 -5.47
CA GLU A 279 -23.48 -0.18 -5.21
C GLU A 279 -23.77 -0.31 -3.71
N LYS A 280 -23.13 -1.26 -3.04
CA LYS A 280 -23.25 -1.43 -1.60
C LYS A 280 -22.87 -0.17 -0.83
N ALA A 281 -21.79 0.50 -1.23
CA ALA A 281 -21.34 1.73 -0.60
C ALA A 281 -22.32 2.89 -0.84
N CYS A 282 -22.94 3.00 -2.03
CA CYS A 282 -24.00 3.97 -2.30
C CYS A 282 -25.23 3.73 -1.42
N ILE A 283 -25.63 2.47 -1.25
CA ILE A 283 -26.74 2.09 -0.35
C ILE A 283 -26.42 2.51 1.09
N ASP A 284 -25.21 2.21 1.57
CA ASP A 284 -24.78 2.57 2.92
C ASP A 284 -24.74 4.10 3.10
N TYR A 285 -24.28 4.85 2.09
CA TYR A 285 -24.29 6.31 2.08
C TYR A 285 -25.73 6.87 2.19
N ILE A 286 -26.65 6.39 1.35
CA ILE A 286 -28.05 6.81 1.34
C ILE A 286 -28.70 6.50 2.70
N ARG A 287 -28.41 5.36 3.28
CA ARG A 287 -28.94 4.96 4.58
C ARG A 287 -28.45 5.86 5.71
N VAL A 288 -27.16 6.20 5.74
CA VAL A 288 -26.57 7.06 6.78
C VAL A 288 -27.12 8.48 6.69
N ASN A 289 -27.25 9.03 5.50
CA ASN A 289 -27.77 10.37 5.28
C ASN A 289 -29.31 10.45 5.33
N GLY A 290 -29.98 9.29 5.27
CA GLY A 290 -31.38 9.09 5.60
C GLY A 290 -32.35 10.09 4.95
N LYS A 291 -33.24 10.69 5.79
CA LYS A 291 -34.34 11.55 5.33
C LYS A 291 -33.88 12.83 4.62
N SER A 292 -32.69 13.34 4.88
CA SER A 292 -32.16 14.53 4.22
C SER A 292 -31.82 14.23 2.76
N PHE A 293 -31.11 13.12 2.50
CA PHE A 293 -30.75 12.72 1.15
C PHE A 293 -31.96 12.36 0.29
N LEU A 294 -32.96 11.66 0.85
CA LEU A 294 -34.22 11.31 0.13
C LEU A 294 -35.07 12.51 -0.30
N LYS A 295 -34.74 13.72 0.20
CA LYS A 295 -35.36 14.99 -0.22
C LYS A 295 -34.44 15.85 -1.08
N SER A 296 -33.21 15.37 -1.37
CA SER A 296 -32.24 16.11 -2.12
C SER A 296 -32.52 16.09 -3.63
N LYS A 297 -31.84 16.98 -4.35
CA LYS A 297 -31.91 17.04 -5.82
C LYS A 297 -31.24 15.80 -6.44
N GLU A 298 -30.17 15.34 -5.82
CA GLU A 298 -29.38 14.18 -6.23
C GLU A 298 -30.27 12.92 -6.21
N TRP A 299 -31.10 12.76 -5.18
CA TRP A 299 -32.06 11.64 -5.11
C TRP A 299 -33.11 11.72 -6.22
N GLU A 300 -33.67 12.91 -6.50
CA GLU A 300 -34.61 13.10 -7.61
C GLU A 300 -33.90 12.77 -8.96
N GLU A 301 -32.66 13.15 -9.14
CA GLU A 301 -31.90 12.85 -10.34
C GLU A 301 -31.64 11.35 -10.50
N ILE A 302 -31.29 10.65 -9.42
CA ILE A 302 -31.15 9.19 -9.42
C ILE A 302 -32.46 8.51 -9.80
N LYS A 303 -33.61 8.95 -9.26
CA LYS A 303 -34.92 8.40 -9.61
C LYS A 303 -35.28 8.57 -11.09
N ASN A 304 -34.93 9.73 -11.64
CA ASN A 304 -35.27 10.05 -13.02
C ASN A 304 -34.37 9.32 -14.02
N ASN A 305 -33.06 9.21 -13.73
CA ASN A 305 -32.06 8.69 -14.67
C ASN A 305 -31.77 7.19 -14.50
N TYR A 306 -31.97 6.66 -13.29
CA TYR A 306 -31.57 5.29 -12.92
C TYR A 306 -32.68 4.57 -12.14
N SER A 307 -33.90 4.60 -12.67
CA SER A 307 -35.11 4.03 -12.03
C SER A 307 -34.97 2.56 -11.62
N ASP A 308 -34.16 1.80 -12.39
CA ASP A 308 -33.92 0.37 -12.13
C ASP A 308 -33.10 0.09 -10.86
N LEU A 309 -32.34 1.08 -10.37
CA LEU A 309 -31.60 0.97 -9.11
C LEU A 309 -32.48 1.21 -7.88
N ILE A 310 -33.59 1.95 -8.04
CA ILE A 310 -34.42 2.36 -6.90
C ILE A 310 -35.00 1.17 -6.12
N PRO A 311 -35.64 0.15 -6.74
CA PRO A 311 -36.10 -1.01 -6.01
C PRO A 311 -34.97 -1.70 -5.22
N ARG A 312 -33.81 -1.88 -5.84
CA ARG A 312 -32.63 -2.50 -5.22
C ARG A 312 -32.13 -1.71 -4.00
N PHE A 313 -32.07 -0.38 -4.12
CA PHE A 313 -31.67 0.51 -3.04
C PHE A 313 -32.66 0.48 -1.89
N MET A 314 -33.96 0.55 -2.19
CA MET A 314 -35.02 0.54 -1.18
C MET A 314 -35.10 -0.81 -0.47
N GLU A 315 -35.03 -1.93 -1.18
CA GLU A 315 -35.04 -3.27 -0.60
C GLU A 315 -33.90 -3.45 0.39
N ALA A 316 -32.65 -3.14 -0.04
CA ALA A 316 -31.46 -3.24 0.80
C ALA A 316 -31.47 -2.30 2.03
N ILE A 317 -32.16 -1.15 1.94
CA ILE A 317 -32.33 -0.23 3.08
C ILE A 317 -33.35 -0.82 4.08
N VAL A 318 -34.43 -1.42 3.59
CA VAL A 318 -35.50 -1.99 4.44
C VAL A 318 -35.01 -3.27 5.12
N GLU A 319 -34.40 -4.20 4.41
CA GLU A 319 -33.87 -5.48 4.97
C GLU A 319 -33.00 -5.28 6.20
N LYS A 320 -32.19 -4.20 6.21
CA LYS A 320 -31.29 -3.89 7.35
C LYS A 320 -32.00 -3.15 8.49
N LEU A 321 -33.18 -2.56 8.26
CA LEU A 321 -34.01 -2.00 9.34
C LEU A 321 -34.67 -3.12 10.16
N ASP A 322 -34.97 -4.25 9.52
CA ASP A 322 -35.59 -5.41 10.17
C ASP A 322 -34.54 -6.30 10.92
N ASN A 323 -33.29 -6.16 10.61
CA ASN A 323 -32.18 -6.87 11.27
C ASN A 323 -31.09 -5.88 11.76
N PRO A 324 -31.28 -5.16 12.87
CA PRO A 324 -30.26 -4.32 13.45
C PRO A 324 -29.16 -5.24 14.01
N CYS A 325 -28.07 -5.45 13.23
CA CYS A 325 -26.84 -6.03 13.78
C CYS A 325 -26.34 -5.08 14.88
N TYR A 326 -26.36 -5.56 16.10
CA TYR A 326 -25.71 -4.93 17.23
C TYR A 326 -24.20 -4.72 16.92
N PHE A 327 -23.76 -3.47 16.95
CA PHE A 327 -22.36 -3.09 17.06
C PHE A 327 -21.91 -3.10 18.50
#